data_1e6a7232e75582bf6a69d66972a9579f
#
_entry.id   1e6a7232e75582bf6a69d66972a9579f
#
_cell.length_a   1.000
_cell.length_b   1.000
_cell.length_c   1.000
_cell.angle_alpha   90.00
_cell.angle_beta   90.00
_cell.angle_gamma   90.00
#
_symmetry.space_group_name_H-M   'P 1'
#
loop_
_entity.id
_entity.type
_entity.pdbx_description
1 polymer ?
#
loop_
_entity_poly.entity_id
_entity_poly.type
_entity_poly.pdbx_seq_one_letter_code
_entity_poly.pdbx_strand_id
1 'polypeptide(L)'
;LSEIVKAAGTKKVKTTIKMLTKNDWVIREVTVNVNTLLKRTVRPKKMKIIEIDPETGEKLVVSKMPFRVAADGSVELDHNELGHGTYELVTADEEEALTKQILRSIKATKQSASIREKQGTYFWFKKGVNWDNVDKVTFSVLNPDVARVSSNGRITGLKPGKTVVKAVVRLENGQSKVIRMTVTVNEKK
;
A
#
# COMPACT_ATOMS: atom_id res chain seq x y z
N LEU A 1 18.69 -18.72 -10.94
CA LEU A 1 18.85 -17.63 -9.97
C LEU A 1 20.16 -17.75 -9.19
N SER A 2 20.50 -18.93 -8.67
CA SER A 2 21.75 -19.15 -7.90
C SER A 2 23.01 -18.87 -8.72
N GLU A 3 23.05 -19.24 -10.00
CA GLU A 3 24.18 -18.95 -10.88
C GLU A 3 24.28 -17.46 -11.21
N ILE A 4 23.16 -16.80 -11.46
CA ILE A 4 23.11 -15.34 -11.70
C ILE A 4 23.59 -14.59 -10.46
N VAL A 5 23.17 -15.01 -9.27
CA VAL A 5 23.57 -14.41 -8.00
C VAL A 5 25.07 -14.57 -7.77
N LYS A 6 25.64 -15.74 -8.06
CA LYS A 6 27.09 -15.99 -7.95
C LYS A 6 27.90 -15.14 -8.94
N ALA A 7 27.41 -14.97 -10.16
CA ALA A 7 28.11 -14.21 -11.21
C ALA A 7 28.03 -12.69 -11.00
N ALA A 8 26.98 -12.18 -10.38
CA ALA A 8 26.72 -10.74 -10.28
C ALA A 8 27.37 -10.04 -9.08
N GLY A 9 27.93 -10.78 -8.13
CA GLY A 9 28.54 -10.19 -6.93
C GLY A 9 27.54 -9.48 -6.03
N THR A 10 27.68 -8.16 -5.80
CA THR A 10 26.91 -7.39 -4.82
C THR A 10 25.86 -6.46 -5.42
N LYS A 11 25.52 -6.58 -6.69
CA LYS A 11 24.60 -5.66 -7.38
C LYS A 11 23.19 -6.23 -7.49
N LYS A 12 22.21 -5.36 -7.75
CA LYS A 12 20.86 -5.77 -8.14
C LYS A 12 20.91 -6.45 -9.52
N VAL A 13 20.26 -7.57 -9.65
CA VAL A 13 20.16 -8.33 -10.89
C VAL A 13 18.72 -8.43 -11.31
N LYS A 14 18.43 -8.05 -12.54
CA LYS A 14 17.17 -8.38 -13.18
C LYS A 14 17.22 -9.81 -13.69
N THR A 15 16.23 -10.60 -13.36
CA THR A 15 16.09 -11.94 -13.88
C THR A 15 14.66 -12.17 -14.35
N THR A 16 14.54 -12.98 -15.39
CA THR A 16 13.22 -13.37 -15.92
C THR A 16 12.85 -14.72 -15.33
N ILE A 17 11.75 -14.78 -14.63
CA ILE A 17 11.19 -16.02 -14.10
C ILE A 17 10.09 -16.48 -15.05
N LYS A 18 10.25 -17.70 -15.57
CA LYS A 18 9.19 -18.37 -16.31
C LYS A 18 8.27 -19.05 -15.32
N MET A 19 6.99 -18.69 -15.36
CA MET A 19 5.97 -19.30 -14.54
C MET A 19 4.95 -20.01 -15.41
N LEU A 20 4.63 -21.24 -15.01
CA LEU A 20 3.59 -22.02 -15.68
C LEU A 20 2.24 -21.63 -15.08
N THR A 21 1.34 -21.11 -15.89
CA THR A 21 -0.08 -21.01 -15.55
C THR A 21 -0.83 -22.23 -16.09
N LYS A 22 -2.08 -22.43 -15.67
CA LYS A 22 -2.89 -23.60 -16.12
C LYS A 22 -3.00 -23.72 -17.65
N ASN A 23 -2.85 -22.63 -18.39
CA ASN A 23 -3.06 -22.59 -19.84
C ASN A 23 -1.84 -22.11 -20.63
N ASP A 24 -0.90 -21.37 -20.02
CA ASP A 24 0.22 -20.76 -20.74
C ASP A 24 1.44 -20.50 -19.85
N TRP A 25 2.61 -20.36 -20.50
CA TRP A 25 3.84 -19.88 -19.88
C TRP A 25 3.81 -18.36 -19.76
N VAL A 26 3.89 -17.87 -18.54
CA VAL A 26 3.99 -16.42 -18.28
C VAL A 26 5.43 -16.09 -17.88
N ILE A 27 6.02 -15.16 -18.62
CA ILE A 27 7.34 -14.62 -18.32
C ILE A 27 7.16 -13.42 -17.41
N ARG A 28 7.86 -13.42 -16.28
CA ARG A 28 7.89 -12.30 -15.33
C ARG A 28 9.30 -11.78 -15.17
N GLU A 29 9.45 -10.47 -15.13
CA GLU A 29 10.69 -9.83 -14.70
C GLU A 29 10.66 -9.64 -13.18
N VAL A 30 11.66 -10.18 -12.51
CA VAL A 30 11.85 -9.95 -11.07
C VAL A 30 13.24 -9.36 -10.87
N THR A 31 13.28 -8.19 -10.24
CA THR A 31 14.54 -7.59 -9.82
C THR A 31 14.94 -8.15 -8.47
N VAL A 32 16.04 -8.82 -8.41
CA VAL A 32 16.57 -9.45 -7.20
C VAL A 32 17.68 -8.58 -6.61
N ASN A 33 17.57 -8.23 -5.34
CA ASN A 33 18.66 -7.63 -4.61
C ASN A 33 19.63 -8.73 -4.15
N VAL A 34 20.74 -8.87 -4.84
CA VAL A 34 21.74 -9.94 -4.60
C VAL A 34 22.27 -9.91 -3.17
N ASN A 35 22.55 -8.72 -2.61
CA ASN A 35 22.99 -8.59 -1.22
C ASN A 35 21.95 -9.14 -0.23
N THR A 36 20.68 -8.95 -0.54
CA THR A 36 19.57 -9.47 0.25
C THR A 36 19.52 -10.99 0.19
N LEU A 37 19.65 -11.58 -0.99
CA LEU A 37 19.69 -13.03 -1.16
C LEU A 37 20.91 -13.66 -0.46
N LEU A 38 22.12 -13.17 -0.72
CA LEU A 38 23.35 -13.72 -0.13
C LEU A 38 23.38 -13.64 1.40
N LYS A 39 22.88 -12.57 1.97
CA LYS A 39 22.80 -12.40 3.43
C LYS A 39 21.67 -13.20 4.07
N ARG A 40 20.68 -13.65 3.32
CA ARG A 40 19.41 -14.17 3.85
C ARG A 40 18.94 -15.50 3.28
N THR A 41 19.77 -16.20 2.51
CA THR A 41 19.48 -17.59 2.13
C THR A 41 19.11 -18.47 3.32
N VAL A 42 19.50 -18.08 4.53
CA VAL A 42 19.19 -18.79 5.79
C VAL A 42 17.88 -18.32 6.44
N ARG A 43 17.22 -17.23 5.95
CA ARG A 43 16.02 -16.68 6.56
C ARG A 43 14.96 -16.18 5.55
N PRO A 44 14.37 -17.06 4.75
CA PRO A 44 13.39 -16.68 3.73
C PRO A 44 12.15 -15.95 4.31
N LYS A 45 11.79 -16.21 5.57
CA LYS A 45 10.66 -15.55 6.26
C LYS A 45 10.80 -14.03 6.42
N LYS A 46 11.99 -13.47 6.21
CA LYS A 46 12.25 -12.03 6.31
C LYS A 46 12.28 -11.31 4.97
N MET A 47 11.95 -11.98 3.89
CA MET A 47 11.89 -11.39 2.57
C MET A 47 10.46 -11.05 2.20
N LYS A 48 10.30 -10.02 1.42
CA LYS A 48 9.05 -9.48 0.91
C LYS A 48 9.15 -9.24 -0.58
N ILE A 49 8.02 -9.10 -1.23
CA ILE A 49 7.92 -8.68 -2.63
C ILE A 49 7.24 -7.31 -2.67
N ILE A 50 7.74 -6.45 -3.53
CA ILE A 50 7.10 -5.20 -3.93
C ILE A 50 6.95 -5.19 -5.45
N GLU A 51 5.98 -4.46 -5.94
CA GLU A 51 5.78 -4.22 -7.37
C GLU A 51 6.46 -2.92 -7.78
N ILE A 52 6.90 -2.85 -9.02
CA ILE A 52 7.37 -1.62 -9.65
C ILE A 52 6.29 -1.20 -10.66
N ASP A 53 5.69 -0.07 -10.43
CA ASP A 53 4.74 0.53 -11.37
C ASP A 53 5.40 0.72 -12.74
N PRO A 54 4.88 0.11 -13.81
CA PRO A 54 5.50 0.16 -15.12
C PRO A 54 5.46 1.54 -15.77
N GLU A 55 4.53 2.40 -15.39
CA GLU A 55 4.37 3.73 -15.96
C GLU A 55 5.23 4.77 -15.23
N THR A 56 5.26 4.72 -13.91
CA THR A 56 5.92 5.72 -13.07
C THR A 56 7.28 5.27 -12.54
N GLY A 57 7.54 3.97 -12.51
CA GLY A 57 8.71 3.37 -11.86
C GLY A 57 8.65 3.44 -10.33
N GLU A 58 7.52 3.86 -9.76
CA GLU A 58 7.34 3.89 -8.31
C GLU A 58 7.26 2.48 -7.72
N LYS A 59 7.69 2.37 -6.46
CA LYS A 59 7.60 1.13 -5.70
C LYS A 59 6.25 1.05 -5.00
N LEU A 60 5.52 -0.04 -5.27
CA LEU A 60 4.21 -0.32 -4.70
C LEU A 60 4.30 -1.46 -3.70
N VAL A 61 3.59 -1.31 -2.58
CA VAL A 61 3.37 -2.45 -1.68
C VAL A 61 2.30 -3.35 -2.25
N VAL A 62 2.47 -4.65 -2.11
CA VAL A 62 1.52 -5.65 -2.61
C VAL A 62 0.86 -6.40 -1.46
N SER A 63 -0.31 -6.97 -1.72
CA SER A 63 -0.95 -7.89 -0.80
C SER A 63 -0.04 -9.08 -0.52
N LYS A 64 -0.32 -9.82 0.54
CA LYS A 64 0.47 -10.99 0.92
C LYS A 64 0.63 -11.95 -0.25
N MET A 65 1.81 -11.97 -0.79
CA MET A 65 2.16 -12.87 -1.86
C MET A 65 2.99 -14.01 -1.27
N PRO A 66 2.48 -15.24 -1.26
CA PRO A 66 3.26 -16.37 -0.78
C PRO A 66 4.41 -16.62 -1.77
N PHE A 67 5.60 -16.53 -1.28
CA PHE A 67 6.80 -16.96 -1.98
C PHE A 67 7.73 -17.66 -1.00
N ARG A 68 8.56 -18.52 -1.52
CA ARG A 68 9.64 -19.13 -0.77
C ARG A 68 10.95 -19.06 -1.54
N VAL A 69 12.04 -19.02 -0.80
CA VAL A 69 13.37 -19.15 -1.36
C VAL A 69 13.81 -20.59 -1.09
N ALA A 70 14.04 -21.35 -2.14
CA ALA A 70 14.53 -22.72 -2.05
C ALA A 70 16.01 -22.75 -1.59
N ALA A 71 16.49 -23.94 -1.20
CA ALA A 71 17.86 -24.12 -0.70
C ALA A 71 18.93 -23.76 -1.72
N ASP A 72 18.62 -23.87 -3.03
CA ASP A 72 19.50 -23.49 -4.14
C ASP A 72 19.50 -21.98 -4.43
N GLY A 73 18.71 -21.19 -3.69
CA GLY A 73 18.54 -19.75 -3.88
C GLY A 73 17.51 -19.38 -4.94
N SER A 74 16.79 -20.33 -5.53
CA SER A 74 15.68 -20.05 -6.44
C SER A 74 14.49 -19.48 -5.67
N VAL A 75 13.71 -18.62 -6.33
CA VAL A 75 12.49 -18.03 -5.77
C VAL A 75 11.28 -18.68 -6.39
N GLU A 76 10.46 -19.32 -5.57
CA GLU A 76 9.20 -19.89 -6.00
C GLU A 76 8.07 -18.94 -5.58
N LEU A 77 7.28 -18.49 -6.54
CA LEU A 77 6.17 -17.56 -6.36
C LEU A 77 4.84 -18.26 -6.58
N ASP A 78 3.83 -17.91 -5.80
CA ASP A 78 2.46 -18.33 -6.11
C ASP A 78 1.94 -17.53 -7.31
N HIS A 79 1.94 -18.17 -8.45
CA HIS A 79 1.62 -17.56 -9.74
C HIS A 79 0.13 -17.25 -9.95
N ASN A 80 -0.76 -17.78 -9.10
CA ASN A 80 -2.19 -17.50 -9.20
C ASN A 80 -2.56 -16.09 -8.73
N GLU A 81 -1.70 -15.46 -7.93
CA GLU A 81 -1.94 -14.14 -7.34
C GLU A 81 -1.12 -13.02 -8.00
N LEU A 82 -0.13 -13.37 -8.82
CA LEU A 82 0.69 -12.40 -9.53
C LEU A 82 0.02 -11.92 -10.82
N GLY A 83 -0.40 -10.66 -10.84
CA GLY A 83 -0.71 -9.95 -12.07
C GLY A 83 0.51 -9.82 -13.01
N HIS A 84 0.32 -9.27 -14.21
CA HIS A 84 1.43 -8.89 -15.08
C HIS A 84 2.18 -7.71 -14.46
N GLY A 85 3.47 -7.80 -14.22
CA GLY A 85 4.23 -6.71 -13.60
C GLY A 85 5.71 -7.02 -13.42
N THR A 86 6.43 -6.01 -12.97
CA THR A 86 7.82 -6.10 -12.53
C THR A 86 7.85 -6.13 -11.01
N TYR A 87 8.51 -7.12 -10.44
CA TYR A 87 8.57 -7.31 -8.99
C TYR A 87 10.01 -7.27 -8.51
N GLU A 88 10.20 -6.72 -7.30
CA GLU A 88 11.50 -6.67 -6.61
C GLU A 88 11.40 -7.46 -5.31
N LEU A 89 12.34 -8.37 -5.10
CA LEU A 89 12.50 -9.06 -3.83
C LEU A 89 13.28 -8.15 -2.87
N VAL A 90 12.65 -7.80 -1.76
CA VAL A 90 13.20 -6.88 -0.76
C VAL A 90 13.25 -7.52 0.62
N THR A 91 13.94 -6.89 1.54
CA THR A 91 13.90 -7.29 2.95
C THR A 91 12.62 -6.80 3.63
N ALA A 92 12.24 -7.42 4.74
CA ALA A 92 11.13 -6.93 5.56
C ALA A 92 11.36 -5.47 6.03
N ASP A 93 12.61 -5.11 6.33
CA ASP A 93 12.96 -3.75 6.76
C ASP A 93 12.83 -2.72 5.62
N GLU A 94 13.19 -3.12 4.38
CA GLU A 94 13.01 -2.28 3.19
C GLU A 94 11.53 -2.07 2.86
N GLU A 95 10.72 -3.13 2.94
CA GLU A 95 9.26 -3.02 2.76
C GLU A 95 8.63 -2.16 3.86
N GLU A 96 9.05 -2.32 5.12
CA GLU A 96 8.58 -1.49 6.23
C GLU A 96 8.94 -0.01 6.04
N ALA A 97 10.17 0.29 5.57
CA ALA A 97 10.60 1.65 5.27
C ALA A 97 9.75 2.27 4.14
N LEU A 98 9.51 1.51 3.06
CA LEU A 98 8.62 1.91 1.97
C LEU A 98 7.19 2.17 2.48
N THR A 99 6.65 1.25 3.27
CA THR A 99 5.31 1.39 3.88
C THR A 99 5.20 2.66 4.72
N LYS A 100 6.19 2.95 5.56
CA LYS A 100 6.24 4.19 6.35
C LYS A 100 6.28 5.43 5.46
N GLN A 101 7.03 5.41 4.38
CA GLN A 101 7.09 6.51 3.42
C GLN A 101 5.72 6.74 2.77
N ILE A 102 5.06 5.70 2.27
CA ILE A 102 3.74 5.77 1.67
C ILE A 102 2.72 6.32 2.69
N LEU A 103 2.66 5.76 3.89
CA LEU A 103 1.74 6.23 4.93
C LEU A 103 1.99 7.70 5.33
N ARG A 104 3.24 8.19 5.30
CA ARG A 104 3.56 9.60 5.57
C ARG A 104 3.06 10.52 4.48
N SER A 105 3.06 10.10 3.23
CA SER A 105 2.56 10.89 2.09
C SER A 105 1.03 11.10 2.16
N ILE A 106 0.29 10.15 2.71
CA ILE A 106 -1.17 10.19 2.80
C ILE A 106 -1.59 11.18 3.90
N LYS A 107 -2.14 12.31 3.50
CA LYS A 107 -2.58 13.39 4.40
C LYS A 107 -3.92 13.96 3.94
N ALA A 108 -4.74 14.41 4.88
CA ALA A 108 -5.92 15.20 4.56
C ALA A 108 -5.52 16.59 4.05
N THR A 109 -6.34 17.15 3.14
CA THR A 109 -6.15 18.53 2.67
C THR A 109 -6.41 19.55 3.77
N LYS A 110 -7.32 19.23 4.69
CA LYS A 110 -7.70 20.05 5.84
C LYS A 110 -7.74 19.21 7.10
N GLN A 111 -7.33 19.79 8.21
CA GLN A 111 -7.42 19.16 9.54
C GLN A 111 -8.72 19.51 10.25
N SER A 112 -9.43 20.53 9.77
CA SER A 112 -10.72 20.95 10.30
C SER A 112 -11.62 21.49 9.20
N ALA A 113 -12.93 21.41 9.43
CA ALA A 113 -13.97 22.00 8.60
C ALA A 113 -15.08 22.58 9.45
N SER A 114 -15.66 23.70 9.00
CA SER A 114 -16.84 24.30 9.58
C SER A 114 -17.96 24.30 8.55
N ILE A 115 -19.10 23.73 8.90
CA ILE A 115 -20.29 23.61 8.05
C ILE A 115 -21.51 24.03 8.85
N ARG A 116 -22.63 24.29 8.17
CA ARG A 116 -23.92 24.52 8.83
C ARG A 116 -24.76 23.24 8.84
N GLU A 117 -25.80 23.21 9.66
CA GLU A 117 -26.80 22.15 9.61
C GLU A 117 -27.30 21.93 8.18
N LYS A 118 -27.46 20.67 7.79
CA LYS A 118 -27.91 20.22 6.46
C LYS A 118 -26.93 20.54 5.32
N GLN A 119 -25.82 21.23 5.59
CA GLN A 119 -24.73 21.44 4.63
C GLN A 119 -23.73 20.30 4.70
N GLY A 120 -22.95 20.16 3.62
CA GLY A 120 -21.94 19.12 3.48
C GLY A 120 -20.58 19.64 3.07
N THR A 121 -19.58 18.86 3.38
CA THR A 121 -18.21 18.99 2.89
C THR A 121 -17.65 17.59 2.62
N TYR A 122 -16.41 17.51 2.13
CA TYR A 122 -15.76 16.23 1.90
C TYR A 122 -14.46 16.12 2.68
N PHE A 123 -14.15 14.90 3.05
CA PHE A 123 -12.83 14.53 3.52
C PHE A 123 -11.93 14.28 2.30
N TRP A 124 -11.13 15.28 1.92
CA TRP A 124 -10.23 15.20 0.78
C TRP A 124 -8.80 14.86 1.23
N PHE A 125 -8.12 14.06 0.43
CA PHE A 125 -6.70 13.79 0.58
C PHE A 125 -5.86 14.75 -0.28
N LYS A 126 -4.63 15.03 0.17
CA LYS A 126 -3.68 15.82 -0.63
C LYS A 126 -3.35 15.07 -1.93
N LYS A 127 -3.04 15.85 -2.97
CA LYS A 127 -2.50 15.30 -4.23
C LYS A 127 -1.15 14.62 -3.99
N GLY A 128 -0.75 13.70 -4.87
CA GLY A 128 0.52 12.97 -4.81
C GLY A 128 0.46 11.67 -3.99
N VAL A 129 -0.73 11.22 -3.60
CA VAL A 129 -0.92 9.85 -3.10
C VAL A 129 -1.00 8.91 -4.30
N ASN A 130 -0.12 7.93 -4.36
CA ASN A 130 -0.29 6.83 -5.30
C ASN A 130 -1.31 5.84 -4.72
N TRP A 131 -2.50 5.86 -5.29
CA TRP A 131 -3.65 5.07 -4.82
C TRP A 131 -3.54 3.58 -5.11
N ASP A 132 -2.63 3.17 -6.00
CA ASP A 132 -2.34 1.75 -6.28
C ASP A 132 -1.73 1.02 -5.08
N ASN A 133 -1.20 1.79 -4.11
CA ASN A 133 -0.80 1.24 -2.82
C ASN A 133 -1.97 0.99 -1.85
N VAL A 134 -3.19 1.45 -2.17
CA VAL A 134 -4.31 1.52 -1.21
C VAL A 134 -5.37 0.49 -1.53
N ASP A 135 -5.53 -0.50 -0.64
CA ASP A 135 -6.60 -1.49 -0.69
C ASP A 135 -7.99 -0.83 -0.48
N LYS A 136 -8.12 -0.02 0.58
CA LYS A 136 -9.38 0.67 0.85
C LYS A 136 -9.25 1.86 1.79
N VAL A 137 -10.26 2.73 1.73
CA VAL A 137 -10.48 3.82 2.70
C VAL A 137 -11.84 3.64 3.36
N THR A 138 -11.86 3.69 4.69
CA THR A 138 -13.09 3.61 5.49
C THR A 138 -13.26 4.86 6.31
N PHE A 139 -14.45 5.45 6.29
CA PHE A 139 -14.79 6.65 7.05
C PHE A 139 -15.70 6.32 8.22
N SER A 140 -15.50 7.03 9.33
CA SER A 140 -16.36 6.99 10.51
C SER A 140 -16.41 8.35 11.20
N VAL A 141 -17.44 8.60 12.00
CA VAL A 141 -17.60 9.81 12.79
C VAL A 141 -17.72 9.43 14.27
N LEU A 142 -17.12 10.22 15.15
CA LEU A 142 -17.16 9.93 16.60
C LEU A 142 -18.51 10.22 17.23
N ASN A 143 -19.15 11.33 16.82
CA ASN A 143 -20.49 11.69 17.30
C ASN A 143 -21.46 11.75 16.11
N PRO A 144 -22.26 10.69 15.89
CA PRO A 144 -23.19 10.60 14.78
C PRO A 144 -24.40 11.54 14.91
N ASP A 145 -24.67 12.09 16.09
CA ASP A 145 -25.74 13.08 16.28
C ASP A 145 -25.36 14.46 15.70
N VAL A 146 -24.05 14.78 15.69
CA VAL A 146 -23.55 16.06 15.17
C VAL A 146 -23.36 16.04 13.66
N ALA A 147 -22.81 14.95 13.14
CA ALA A 147 -22.56 14.79 11.70
C ALA A 147 -22.60 13.32 11.28
N ARG A 148 -22.85 13.09 10.01
CA ARG A 148 -22.68 11.77 9.38
C ARG A 148 -21.63 11.83 8.27
N VAL A 149 -21.01 10.72 7.99
CA VAL A 149 -20.08 10.55 6.86
C VAL A 149 -20.49 9.37 6.01
N SER A 150 -20.44 9.52 4.70
CA SER A 150 -20.71 8.44 3.74
C SER A 150 -19.43 7.68 3.36
N SER A 151 -19.59 6.54 2.69
CA SER A 151 -18.48 5.70 2.22
C SER A 151 -17.50 6.42 1.29
N ASN A 152 -17.93 7.46 0.57
CA ASN A 152 -17.10 8.30 -0.29
C ASN A 152 -16.52 9.54 0.40
N GLY A 153 -16.61 9.62 1.73
CA GLY A 153 -16.05 10.71 2.53
C GLY A 153 -16.88 12.01 2.55
N ARG A 154 -18.13 12.01 2.07
CA ARG A 154 -19.05 13.17 2.20
C ARG A 154 -19.53 13.28 3.62
N ILE A 155 -19.27 14.42 4.24
CA ILE A 155 -19.67 14.77 5.62
C ILE A 155 -20.87 15.70 5.54
N THR A 156 -21.92 15.38 6.30
CA THR A 156 -23.15 16.21 6.39
C THR A 156 -23.40 16.59 7.84
N GLY A 157 -23.57 17.88 8.12
CA GLY A 157 -23.94 18.40 9.45
C GLY A 157 -25.39 18.06 9.79
N LEU A 158 -25.65 17.59 11.01
CA LEU A 158 -26.97 17.21 11.49
C LEU A 158 -27.47 18.16 12.59
N LYS A 159 -26.66 18.42 13.60
CA LYS A 159 -26.95 19.31 14.73
C LYS A 159 -25.69 20.14 15.07
N PRO A 160 -25.90 21.34 15.64
CA PRO A 160 -24.79 22.17 16.11
C PRO A 160 -23.92 21.41 17.10
N GLY A 161 -22.59 21.55 16.96
CA GLY A 161 -21.64 20.90 17.82
C GLY A 161 -20.30 20.61 17.12
N LYS A 162 -19.42 19.90 17.82
CA LYS A 162 -18.13 19.46 17.31
C LYS A 162 -18.05 17.94 17.32
N THR A 163 -17.46 17.38 16.27
CA THR A 163 -17.16 15.96 16.16
C THR A 163 -15.86 15.75 15.40
N VAL A 164 -15.39 14.51 15.34
CA VAL A 164 -14.21 14.13 14.57
C VAL A 164 -14.61 13.07 13.55
N VAL A 165 -14.28 13.31 12.31
CA VAL A 165 -14.34 12.31 11.23
C VAL A 165 -12.97 11.64 11.13
N LYS A 166 -12.97 10.30 11.10
CA LYS A 166 -11.80 9.47 10.92
C LYS A 166 -11.84 8.84 9.53
N ALA A 167 -10.72 8.89 8.82
CA ALA A 167 -10.46 8.09 7.65
C ALA A 167 -9.41 7.04 8.00
N VAL A 168 -9.73 5.77 7.87
CA VAL A 168 -8.78 4.67 7.98
C VAL A 168 -8.36 4.28 6.56
N VAL A 169 -7.11 4.56 6.21
CA VAL A 169 -6.52 4.19 4.93
C VAL A 169 -5.73 2.90 5.15
N ARG A 170 -6.12 1.83 4.49
CA ARG A 170 -5.45 0.54 4.51
C ARG A 170 -4.70 0.34 3.21
N LEU A 171 -3.43 -0.04 3.32
CA LEU A 171 -2.58 -0.38 2.19
C LEU A 171 -2.75 -1.84 1.78
N GLU A 172 -2.33 -2.16 0.56
CA GLU A 172 -2.36 -3.52 -0.01
C GLU A 172 -1.64 -4.55 0.88
N ASN A 173 -0.55 -4.18 1.56
CA ASN A 173 0.14 -5.05 2.50
C ASN A 173 -0.53 -5.16 3.88
N GLY A 174 -1.72 -4.60 4.05
CA GLY A 174 -2.53 -4.65 5.27
C GLY A 174 -2.18 -3.62 6.33
N GLN A 175 -1.10 -2.85 6.17
CA GLN A 175 -0.76 -1.75 7.06
C GLN A 175 -1.77 -0.61 6.90
N SER A 176 -2.01 0.14 7.97
CA SER A 176 -3.03 1.19 7.91
C SER A 176 -2.63 2.45 8.67
N LYS A 177 -3.29 3.54 8.31
CA LYS A 177 -3.17 4.85 8.96
C LYS A 177 -4.54 5.43 9.25
N VAL A 178 -4.69 6.03 10.41
CA VAL A 178 -5.88 6.81 10.78
C VAL A 178 -5.58 8.29 10.62
N ILE A 179 -6.38 8.97 9.81
CA ILE A 179 -6.33 10.42 9.62
C ILE A 179 -7.61 11.01 10.20
N ARG A 180 -7.49 12.12 10.91
CA ARG A 180 -8.60 12.75 11.61
C ARG A 180 -8.84 14.16 11.08
N MET A 181 -10.11 14.54 11.03
CA MET A 181 -10.56 15.91 10.72
C MET A 181 -11.61 16.34 11.73
N THR A 182 -11.38 17.45 12.40
CA THR A 182 -12.37 18.05 13.28
C THR A 182 -13.45 18.74 12.46
N VAL A 183 -14.71 18.46 12.74
CA VAL A 183 -15.86 19.07 12.08
C VAL A 183 -16.67 19.85 13.11
N THR A 184 -16.87 21.13 12.83
CA THR A 184 -17.79 22.01 13.59
C THR A 184 -19.04 22.23 12.77
N VAL A 185 -20.18 21.90 13.32
CA VAL A 185 -21.49 22.19 12.74
C VAL A 185 -22.09 23.39 13.48
N ASN A 186 -22.38 24.43 12.73
CA ASN A 186 -23.00 25.64 13.24
C ASN A 186 -24.54 25.62 12.96
N GLU A 187 -25.29 26.39 13.74
CA GLU A 187 -26.72 26.58 13.50
C GLU A 187 -27.00 27.09 12.08
N LYS A 188 -28.15 26.72 11.56
CA LYS A 188 -28.67 27.26 10.32
C LYS A 188 -29.14 28.70 10.63
N LYS A 189 -28.50 29.69 10.01
CA LYS A 189 -29.07 31.06 10.00
C LYS A 189 -30.31 31.08 9.13
#